data_d0388b23e5039f501961738357e3b03c
#
_entry.id   d0388b23e5039f501961738357e3b03c
#
_cell.length_a   1.000
_cell.length_b   1.000
_cell.length_c   1.000
_cell.angle_alpha   90.00
_cell.angle_beta   90.00
_cell.angle_gamma   90.00
#
_symmetry.space_group_name_H-M   'P 1'
#
loop_
_entity.id
_entity.type
_entity.pdbx_description
1 polymer ?
#
loop_
_entity_poly.entity_id
_entity_poly.type
_entity_poly.pdbx_seq_one_letter_code
_entity_poly.pdbx_strand_id
1 'polypeptide(L)'
;MTHGLLSAHLTRARFLRLLAALPAGAVLPSFAQQQPTQPRPKMTTTKMNTRPIPSTQEALPVIGCGTWIGFDQRPGTDEYRRLPGVLDALFAAGGTLIDSSPMYGRSEETTGELLAATHHPQQPPQPLPENRAFLATKVWTSGREAGIAQMEQSFTRLRTRRMDLMQVHNLLDWRTHLATLRGWKDQGRVRYIGITHYTASAYADVEAVLRAEKLDFLQINYSADAREAEQRLLPLAAERGVAVIVNMPFGGGGLLRRLRDKPLPAWAGEIGCTSWAQVLLKFVLAHPGVTCAIPGTGRAEHMADNAAAGAGTCGDAAFWRQHAAGIAS
;
A
#
# COMPACT_ATOMS: atom_id res chain seq x y z
N MET A 1 -30.55 52.70 33.67
CA MET A 1 -31.05 53.10 32.36
C MET A 1 -30.93 51.87 31.50
N THR A 2 -31.88 50.99 31.53
CA THR A 2 -33.07 50.80 30.69
C THR A 2 -32.80 50.77 29.19
N HIS A 3 -32.96 49.58 28.63
CA HIS A 3 -33.64 49.13 27.39
C HIS A 3 -33.06 47.77 27.00
N GLY A 4 -33.70 46.63 26.96
CA GLY A 4 -35.10 46.32 26.62
C GLY A 4 -35.17 45.96 25.12
N LEU A 5 -34.94 44.71 24.72
CA LEU A 5 -35.24 44.22 23.38
C LEU A 5 -35.98 42.88 23.44
N LEU A 6 -37.19 42.93 22.93
CA LEU A 6 -38.18 41.88 22.82
C LEU A 6 -37.77 40.81 21.79
N SER A 7 -37.80 39.57 22.21
CA SER A 7 -37.76 38.38 21.35
C SER A 7 -39.15 38.08 20.83
N ALA A 8 -39.33 38.05 19.50
CA ALA A 8 -40.58 37.68 18.85
C ALA A 8 -40.55 36.18 18.47
N HIS A 9 -41.25 35.36 19.23
CA HIS A 9 -41.54 33.98 18.89
C HIS A 9 -42.69 33.90 17.87
N LEU A 10 -42.39 33.44 16.65
CA LEU A 10 -43.41 33.08 15.66
C LEU A 10 -43.79 31.61 15.87
N THR A 11 -45.01 31.39 16.34
CA THR A 11 -45.60 30.06 16.57
C THR A 11 -46.10 29.41 15.27
N ARG A 12 -45.95 28.07 15.20
CA ARG A 12 -46.31 27.15 14.11
C ARG A 12 -47.78 27.20 13.63
N ALA A 13 -48.63 28.00 14.20
CA ALA A 13 -50.08 27.99 13.91
C ALA A 13 -50.54 28.93 12.79
N ARG A 14 -49.64 29.70 12.13
CA ARG A 14 -50.04 30.65 11.04
C ARG A 14 -49.73 30.19 9.62
N PHE A 15 -49.22 28.94 9.42
CA PHE A 15 -48.85 28.41 8.08
C PHE A 15 -49.93 27.53 7.45
N LEU A 16 -51.08 27.31 8.07
CA LEU A 16 -52.10 26.38 7.63
C LEU A 16 -53.44 27.03 7.22
N ARG A 17 -53.49 28.31 6.84
CA ARG A 17 -54.77 28.96 6.41
C ARG A 17 -54.66 29.73 5.08
N LEU A 18 -53.95 29.21 4.09
CA LEU A 18 -53.95 29.80 2.72
C LEU A 18 -53.88 28.72 1.63
N LEU A 19 -54.79 27.76 1.68
CA LEU A 19 -55.02 26.79 0.57
C LEU A 19 -56.53 26.49 0.47
N ALA A 20 -57.30 27.47 -0.02
CA ALA A 20 -58.65 27.21 -0.52
C ALA A 20 -58.99 28.27 -1.58
N ALA A 21 -59.06 27.82 -2.80
CA ALA A 21 -59.66 28.41 -3.99
C ALA A 21 -58.73 28.51 -5.20
N LEU A 22 -58.67 27.47 -6.01
CA LEU A 22 -58.42 27.58 -7.47
C LEU A 22 -59.26 26.52 -8.19
N PRO A 23 -59.79 26.82 -9.37
CA PRO A 23 -60.79 26.02 -10.05
C PRO A 23 -60.19 24.81 -10.80
N ALA A 24 -61.03 23.78 -11.01
CA ALA A 24 -60.73 22.58 -11.76
C ALA A 24 -60.41 22.91 -13.22
N GLY A 25 -59.12 22.76 -13.58
CA GLY A 25 -58.62 22.82 -14.95
C GLY A 25 -57.95 21.49 -15.31
N ALA A 26 -58.28 21.00 -16.50
CA ALA A 26 -57.99 19.70 -17.07
C ALA A 26 -56.55 19.22 -16.86
N VAL A 27 -56.38 18.01 -16.28
CA VAL A 27 -55.11 17.28 -16.20
C VAL A 27 -54.84 16.64 -17.55
N LEU A 28 -53.90 17.20 -18.32
CA LEU A 28 -53.26 16.48 -19.44
C LEU A 28 -52.20 15.54 -18.86
N PRO A 29 -52.10 14.28 -19.35
CA PRO A 29 -51.05 13.37 -18.91
C PRO A 29 -49.68 13.88 -19.40
N SER A 30 -48.83 14.28 -18.50
CA SER A 30 -47.44 14.60 -18.77
C SER A 30 -46.71 13.29 -19.06
N PHE A 31 -46.42 13.01 -20.33
CA PHE A 31 -45.48 11.96 -20.70
C PHE A 31 -44.08 12.39 -20.18
N ALA A 32 -43.71 11.86 -19.04
CA ALA A 32 -42.33 11.93 -18.60
C ALA A 32 -41.49 11.14 -19.61
N GLN A 33 -40.78 11.83 -20.49
CA GLN A 33 -39.74 11.24 -21.31
C GLN A 33 -38.68 10.68 -20.37
N GLN A 34 -38.68 9.36 -20.19
CA GLN A 34 -37.55 8.64 -19.61
C GLN A 34 -36.35 8.86 -20.55
N GLN A 35 -35.43 9.73 -20.12
CA GLN A 35 -34.12 9.80 -20.75
C GLN A 35 -33.48 8.41 -20.68
N PRO A 36 -32.97 7.87 -21.79
CA PRO A 36 -32.24 6.61 -21.76
C PRO A 36 -31.07 6.76 -20.82
N THR A 37 -31.07 6.00 -19.71
CA THR A 37 -29.93 5.86 -18.84
C THR A 37 -28.76 5.34 -19.67
N GLN A 38 -27.79 6.21 -19.94
CA GLN A 38 -26.55 5.77 -20.56
C GLN A 38 -25.97 4.67 -19.71
N PRO A 39 -25.59 3.52 -20.26
CA PRO A 39 -24.94 2.48 -19.49
C PRO A 39 -23.66 3.09 -18.89
N ARG A 40 -23.53 3.03 -17.57
CA ARG A 40 -22.26 3.37 -16.90
C ARG A 40 -21.17 2.58 -17.61
N PRO A 41 -20.07 3.23 -18.03
CA PRO A 41 -18.95 2.50 -18.61
C PRO A 41 -18.57 1.40 -17.63
N LYS A 42 -18.58 0.15 -18.08
CA LYS A 42 -18.00 -0.97 -17.34
C LYS A 42 -16.55 -0.57 -17.08
N MET A 43 -16.23 -0.26 -15.84
CA MET A 43 -14.83 -0.15 -15.41
C MET A 43 -14.21 -1.53 -15.68
N THR A 44 -13.49 -1.64 -16.78
CA THR A 44 -12.57 -2.74 -16.97
C THR A 44 -11.54 -2.60 -15.86
N THR A 45 -11.63 -3.42 -14.83
CA THR A 45 -10.60 -3.52 -13.79
C THR A 45 -9.35 -4.00 -14.49
N THR A 46 -8.49 -3.06 -14.86
CA THR A 46 -7.18 -3.40 -15.44
C THR A 46 -6.41 -4.11 -14.35
N LYS A 47 -6.10 -5.39 -14.57
CA LYS A 47 -5.39 -6.23 -13.60
C LYS A 47 -4.05 -5.58 -13.26
N MET A 48 -3.67 -5.62 -11.97
CA MET A 48 -2.37 -5.14 -11.50
C MET A 48 -1.25 -5.89 -12.23
N ASN A 49 -0.23 -5.16 -12.67
CA ASN A 49 0.98 -5.72 -13.25
C ASN A 49 1.73 -6.56 -12.20
N THR A 50 2.49 -7.53 -12.68
CA THR A 50 3.36 -8.34 -11.83
C THR A 50 4.78 -8.31 -12.34
N ARG A 51 5.74 -8.57 -11.45
CA ARG A 51 7.15 -8.78 -11.79
C ARG A 51 7.66 -10.06 -11.14
N PRO A 52 8.53 -10.82 -11.82
CA PRO A 52 9.04 -12.07 -11.28
C PRO A 52 9.97 -11.79 -10.09
N ILE A 53 9.89 -12.64 -9.06
CA ILE A 53 10.95 -12.79 -8.06
C ILE A 53 12.08 -13.56 -8.74
N PRO A 54 13.28 -12.99 -8.93
CA PRO A 54 14.30 -13.59 -9.78
C PRO A 54 14.70 -15.01 -9.37
N SER A 55 14.74 -15.32 -8.07
CA SER A 55 15.17 -16.63 -7.55
C SER A 55 14.19 -17.77 -7.85
N THR A 56 12.90 -17.48 -8.11
CA THR A 56 11.87 -18.51 -8.31
C THR A 56 10.99 -18.30 -9.53
N GLN A 57 11.04 -17.13 -10.15
CA GLN A 57 10.15 -16.69 -11.22
C GLN A 57 8.67 -16.56 -10.78
N GLU A 58 8.39 -16.61 -9.48
CA GLU A 58 7.05 -16.34 -8.94
C GLU A 58 6.66 -14.89 -9.26
N ALA A 59 5.47 -14.71 -9.82
CA ALA A 59 4.93 -13.40 -10.16
C ALA A 59 4.45 -12.66 -8.91
N LEU A 60 5.10 -11.54 -8.56
CA LEU A 60 4.72 -10.68 -7.45
C LEU A 60 4.01 -9.42 -7.98
N PRO A 61 2.81 -9.06 -7.48
CA PRO A 61 2.15 -7.80 -7.81
C PRO A 61 3.02 -6.59 -7.48
N VAL A 62 3.02 -5.58 -8.35
CA VAL A 62 3.95 -4.45 -8.26
C VAL A 62 3.60 -3.43 -7.16
N ILE A 63 2.40 -3.49 -6.57
CA ILE A 63 2.00 -2.69 -5.40
C ILE A 63 1.61 -3.62 -4.27
N GLY A 64 2.19 -3.38 -3.10
CA GLY A 64 1.84 -3.98 -1.82
C GLY A 64 1.37 -2.92 -0.81
N CYS A 65 1.28 -3.31 0.46
CA CYS A 65 0.91 -2.46 1.58
C CYS A 65 1.98 -2.49 2.67
N GLY A 66 2.58 -1.33 2.98
CA GLY A 66 3.38 -1.16 4.19
C GLY A 66 2.48 -0.86 5.39
N THR A 67 2.74 -1.50 6.53
CA THR A 67 1.88 -1.40 7.72
C THR A 67 2.35 -0.38 8.75
N TRP A 68 3.54 0.21 8.56
CA TRP A 68 4.10 1.17 9.53
C TRP A 68 3.13 2.33 9.79
N ILE A 69 2.89 2.64 11.08
CA ILE A 69 1.93 3.65 11.58
C ILE A 69 0.47 3.30 11.25
N GLY A 70 0.15 3.00 9.98
CA GLY A 70 -1.24 2.80 9.54
C GLY A 70 -1.95 1.65 10.27
N PHE A 71 -1.22 0.58 10.58
CA PHE A 71 -1.76 -0.62 11.22
C PHE A 71 -1.43 -0.74 12.72
N ASP A 72 -0.68 0.21 13.31
CA ASP A 72 -0.48 0.27 14.77
C ASP A 72 -1.75 0.81 15.45
N GLN A 73 -2.83 0.03 15.36
CA GLN A 73 -4.14 0.42 15.85
C GLN A 73 -4.68 -0.59 16.85
N ARG A 74 -5.45 -0.10 17.83
CA ARG A 74 -6.09 -0.96 18.83
C ARG A 74 -7.50 -1.35 18.39
N PRO A 75 -7.93 -2.62 18.61
CA PRO A 75 -9.31 -3.02 18.41
C PRO A 75 -10.28 -2.04 19.11
N GLY A 76 -11.39 -1.74 18.43
CA GLY A 76 -12.41 -0.82 18.97
C GLY A 76 -12.21 0.66 18.59
N THR A 77 -11.06 1.06 18.05
CA THR A 77 -10.86 2.44 17.52
C THR A 77 -11.44 2.60 16.13
N ASP A 78 -11.75 3.84 15.73
CA ASP A 78 -12.25 4.14 14.38
C ASP A 78 -11.18 3.83 13.31
N GLU A 79 -9.92 4.08 13.65
CA GLU A 79 -8.78 3.76 12.81
C GLU A 79 -8.71 2.24 12.53
N TYR A 80 -8.83 1.42 13.58
CA TYR A 80 -8.83 -0.05 13.42
C TYR A 80 -10.01 -0.53 12.57
N ARG A 81 -11.22 0.02 12.78
CA ARG A 81 -12.42 -0.35 12.03
C ARG A 81 -12.33 -0.06 10.52
N ARG A 82 -11.43 0.82 10.09
CA ARG A 82 -11.20 1.15 8.66
C ARG A 82 -10.25 0.17 7.98
N LEU A 83 -9.39 -0.53 8.71
CA LEU A 83 -8.31 -1.35 8.15
C LEU A 83 -8.77 -2.54 7.31
N PRO A 84 -9.89 -3.24 7.60
CA PRO A 84 -10.40 -4.26 6.67
C PRO A 84 -10.55 -3.74 5.25
N GLY A 85 -11.12 -2.53 5.07
CA GLY A 85 -11.26 -1.90 3.76
C GLY A 85 -9.94 -1.58 3.05
N VAL A 86 -8.85 -1.41 3.80
CA VAL A 86 -7.50 -1.24 3.20
C VAL A 86 -7.04 -2.54 2.54
N LEU A 87 -7.20 -3.67 3.25
CA LEU A 87 -6.85 -4.99 2.71
C LEU A 87 -7.76 -5.38 1.55
N ASP A 88 -9.06 -5.12 1.67
CA ASP A 88 -10.04 -5.38 0.61
C ASP A 88 -9.69 -4.60 -0.66
N ALA A 89 -9.32 -3.33 -0.55
CA ALA A 89 -8.90 -2.51 -1.69
C ALA A 89 -7.61 -3.04 -2.35
N LEU A 90 -6.63 -3.48 -1.55
CA LEU A 90 -5.40 -4.09 -2.06
C LEU A 90 -5.70 -5.37 -2.84
N PHE A 91 -6.44 -6.29 -2.24
CA PHE A 91 -6.75 -7.60 -2.83
C PHE A 91 -7.67 -7.49 -4.04
N ALA A 92 -8.66 -6.61 -4.00
CA ALA A 92 -9.54 -6.35 -5.14
C ALA A 92 -8.79 -5.85 -6.38
N ALA A 93 -7.69 -5.09 -6.18
CA ALA A 93 -6.81 -4.66 -7.25
C ALA A 93 -5.79 -5.74 -7.70
N GLY A 94 -5.71 -6.86 -7.00
CA GLY A 94 -4.78 -7.96 -7.27
C GLY A 94 -3.43 -7.86 -6.56
N GLY A 95 -3.26 -6.91 -5.62
CA GLY A 95 -2.08 -6.84 -4.75
C GLY A 95 -2.13 -7.92 -3.67
N THR A 96 -0.97 -8.44 -3.25
CA THR A 96 -0.89 -9.52 -2.26
C THR A 96 0.11 -9.23 -1.14
N LEU A 97 1.16 -8.45 -1.39
CA LEU A 97 2.23 -8.23 -0.45
C LEU A 97 1.80 -7.28 0.68
N ILE A 98 1.98 -7.75 1.92
CA ILE A 98 1.80 -6.97 3.15
C ILE A 98 3.11 -7.01 3.92
N ASP A 99 3.74 -5.84 4.11
CA ASP A 99 5.03 -5.70 4.80
C ASP A 99 4.87 -5.10 6.18
N SER A 100 5.32 -5.82 7.19
CA SER A 100 5.29 -5.41 8.59
C SER A 100 6.67 -5.48 9.26
N SER A 101 6.72 -5.24 10.57
CA SER A 101 7.91 -5.39 11.40
C SER A 101 7.53 -5.48 12.88
N PRO A 102 8.28 -6.23 13.70
CA PRO A 102 8.06 -6.28 15.15
C PRO A 102 8.24 -4.92 15.84
N MET A 103 8.94 -3.96 15.21
CA MET A 103 9.10 -2.60 15.73
C MET A 103 7.94 -1.64 15.35
N TYR A 104 6.95 -2.09 14.60
CA TYR A 104 5.80 -1.26 14.17
C TYR A 104 4.62 -1.35 15.16
N GLY A 105 4.87 -1.35 16.45
CA GLY A 105 3.85 -1.45 17.48
C GLY A 105 3.00 -2.72 17.32
N ARG A 106 1.69 -2.55 17.18
CA ARG A 106 0.73 -3.64 16.99
C ARG A 106 0.54 -4.11 15.54
N SER A 107 1.26 -3.54 14.59
CA SER A 107 0.98 -3.77 13.15
C SER A 107 0.97 -5.24 12.75
N GLU A 108 1.87 -6.07 13.29
CA GLU A 108 1.87 -7.52 13.03
C GLU A 108 0.61 -8.19 13.59
N GLU A 109 0.24 -7.88 14.84
CA GLU A 109 -0.94 -8.44 15.50
C GLU A 109 -2.21 -8.01 14.78
N THR A 110 -2.34 -6.72 14.48
CA THR A 110 -3.46 -6.16 13.71
C THR A 110 -3.60 -6.83 12.35
N THR A 111 -2.50 -7.00 11.62
CA THR A 111 -2.50 -7.68 10.32
C THR A 111 -2.99 -9.12 10.45
N GLY A 112 -2.48 -9.86 11.43
CA GLY A 112 -2.88 -11.25 11.68
C GLY A 112 -4.35 -11.38 12.11
N GLU A 113 -4.86 -10.45 12.91
CA GLU A 113 -6.27 -10.39 13.30
C GLU A 113 -7.18 -10.17 12.09
N LEU A 114 -6.86 -9.18 11.25
CA LEU A 114 -7.64 -8.82 10.08
C LEU A 114 -7.68 -9.95 9.04
N LEU A 115 -6.54 -10.56 8.75
CA LEU A 115 -6.47 -11.68 7.80
C LEU A 115 -7.21 -12.91 8.29
N ALA A 116 -7.21 -13.18 9.61
CA ALA A 116 -7.99 -14.27 10.18
C ALA A 116 -9.50 -14.01 10.18
N ALA A 117 -9.92 -12.74 10.32
CA ALA A 117 -11.33 -12.34 10.30
C ALA A 117 -11.97 -12.44 8.92
N THR A 118 -11.18 -12.28 7.83
CA THR A 118 -11.68 -12.45 6.46
C THR A 118 -11.95 -13.91 6.08
N HIS A 119 -11.48 -14.86 6.88
CA HIS A 119 -11.83 -16.28 6.74
C HIS A 119 -13.13 -16.53 7.49
N HIS A 120 -14.27 -16.53 6.79
CA HIS A 120 -15.57 -16.88 7.36
C HIS A 120 -15.50 -18.25 8.06
N PRO A 121 -15.82 -18.34 9.37
CA PRO A 121 -15.74 -19.60 10.12
C PRO A 121 -16.74 -20.67 9.66
N GLN A 122 -17.60 -20.37 8.68
CA GLN A 122 -18.63 -21.27 8.16
C GLN A 122 -18.32 -21.86 6.77
N GLN A 123 -17.18 -21.55 6.16
CA GLN A 123 -16.73 -22.24 4.95
C GLN A 123 -15.65 -23.26 5.29
N PRO A 124 -15.78 -24.53 4.81
CA PRO A 124 -14.71 -25.49 4.98
C PRO A 124 -13.40 -24.93 4.38
N PRO A 125 -12.22 -25.35 4.90
CA PRO A 125 -10.95 -24.87 4.39
C PRO A 125 -10.86 -25.20 2.90
N GLN A 126 -11.21 -24.24 2.07
CA GLN A 126 -10.96 -24.29 0.65
C GLN A 126 -9.43 -24.26 0.45
N PRO A 127 -8.87 -24.97 -0.53
CA PRO A 127 -7.49 -24.71 -0.94
C PRO A 127 -7.37 -23.20 -1.11
N LEU A 128 -6.40 -22.60 -0.40
CA LEU A 128 -6.21 -21.15 -0.27
C LEU A 128 -6.49 -20.47 -1.62
N PRO A 129 -7.39 -19.48 -1.66
CA PRO A 129 -7.72 -18.81 -2.90
C PRO A 129 -6.46 -18.24 -3.54
N GLU A 130 -6.46 -18.07 -4.86
CA GLU A 130 -5.38 -17.46 -5.64
C GLU A 130 -4.90 -16.09 -5.09
N ASN A 131 -5.58 -15.54 -4.08
CA ASN A 131 -5.36 -14.27 -3.40
C ASN A 131 -4.81 -14.43 -1.97
N ARG A 132 -3.98 -15.43 -1.69
CA ARG A 132 -3.27 -15.50 -0.41
C ARG A 132 -2.36 -14.28 -0.25
N ALA A 133 -2.43 -13.61 0.93
CA ALA A 133 -1.48 -12.56 1.28
C ALA A 133 -0.03 -13.09 1.25
N PHE A 134 0.86 -12.36 0.58
CA PHE A 134 2.30 -12.55 0.67
C PHE A 134 2.79 -11.78 1.90
N LEU A 135 3.09 -12.50 2.99
CA LEU A 135 3.45 -11.91 4.27
C LEU A 135 4.94 -11.67 4.37
N ALA A 136 5.32 -10.42 4.52
CA ALA A 136 6.69 -9.98 4.77
C ALA A 136 6.80 -9.35 6.16
N THR A 137 7.83 -9.75 6.92
CA THR A 137 8.20 -9.10 8.17
C THR A 137 9.71 -9.10 8.37
N LYS A 138 10.18 -8.70 9.56
CA LYS A 138 11.59 -8.43 9.80
C LYS A 138 12.04 -8.99 11.14
N VAL A 139 13.36 -9.11 11.32
CA VAL A 139 13.99 -9.28 12.63
C VAL A 139 14.80 -8.01 12.97
N TRP A 140 14.63 -7.50 14.17
CA TRP A 140 15.27 -6.28 14.64
C TRP A 140 15.65 -6.39 16.13
N THR A 141 16.70 -7.13 16.39
CA THR A 141 17.33 -7.31 17.71
C THR A 141 18.74 -7.85 17.49
N SER A 142 19.56 -7.90 18.52
CA SER A 142 20.88 -8.51 18.47
C SER A 142 20.92 -9.86 19.18
N GLY A 143 21.75 -10.76 18.69
CA GLY A 143 21.94 -12.09 19.25
C GLY A 143 20.96 -13.14 18.67
N ARG A 144 21.48 -14.36 18.55
CA ARG A 144 20.75 -15.46 17.88
C ARG A 144 19.48 -15.84 18.60
N GLU A 145 19.53 -16.03 19.90
CA GLU A 145 18.37 -16.50 20.68
C GLU A 145 17.27 -15.43 20.71
N ALA A 146 17.64 -14.17 20.94
CA ALA A 146 16.69 -13.06 20.90
C ALA A 146 16.07 -12.89 19.51
N GLY A 147 16.86 -13.06 18.44
CA GLY A 147 16.36 -13.02 17.06
C GLY A 147 15.37 -14.15 16.77
N ILE A 148 15.68 -15.37 17.18
CA ILE A 148 14.77 -16.51 17.05
C ILE A 148 13.46 -16.21 17.80
N ALA A 149 13.54 -15.80 19.07
CA ALA A 149 12.36 -15.50 19.88
C ALA A 149 11.48 -14.40 19.24
N GLN A 150 12.10 -13.33 18.71
CA GLN A 150 11.39 -12.23 18.06
C GLN A 150 10.68 -12.72 16.78
N MET A 151 11.37 -13.51 15.94
CA MET A 151 10.81 -14.06 14.71
C MET A 151 9.66 -15.05 15.01
N GLU A 152 9.78 -15.92 16.03
CA GLU A 152 8.68 -16.79 16.47
C GLU A 152 7.47 -15.99 16.94
N GLN A 153 7.70 -14.88 17.64
CA GLN A 153 6.63 -13.98 18.03
C GLN A 153 5.94 -13.36 16.80
N SER A 154 6.67 -13.02 15.75
CA SER A 154 6.09 -12.53 14.49
C SER A 154 5.19 -13.57 13.84
N PHE A 155 5.57 -14.85 13.81
CA PHE A 155 4.69 -15.93 13.32
C PHE A 155 3.38 -16.00 14.12
N THR A 156 3.48 -15.88 15.44
CA THR A 156 2.32 -15.89 16.34
C THR A 156 1.39 -14.70 16.08
N ARG A 157 1.95 -13.49 16.01
CA ARG A 157 1.20 -12.24 15.78
C ARG A 157 0.53 -12.21 14.41
N LEU A 158 1.25 -12.60 13.37
CA LEU A 158 0.74 -12.68 12.00
C LEU A 158 -0.15 -13.91 11.76
N ARG A 159 -0.31 -14.78 12.77
CA ARG A 159 -1.15 -15.98 12.73
C ARG A 159 -0.84 -16.90 11.54
N THR A 160 0.44 -17.07 11.23
CA THR A 160 0.91 -17.90 10.13
C THR A 160 1.86 -18.99 10.61
N ARG A 161 1.91 -20.11 9.90
CA ARG A 161 2.90 -21.19 10.12
C ARG A 161 4.09 -21.09 9.17
N ARG A 162 4.00 -20.25 8.15
CA ARG A 162 5.01 -20.08 7.12
C ARG A 162 5.06 -18.62 6.70
N MET A 163 6.23 -18.02 6.80
CA MET A 163 6.46 -16.65 6.36
C MET A 163 6.88 -16.64 4.90
N ASP A 164 6.32 -15.72 4.10
CA ASP A 164 6.76 -15.59 2.72
C ASP A 164 8.13 -14.91 2.66
N LEU A 165 8.32 -13.79 3.36
CA LEU A 165 9.60 -13.08 3.39
C LEU A 165 9.97 -12.68 4.82
N MET A 166 11.15 -13.10 5.29
CA MET A 166 11.75 -12.61 6.52
C MET A 166 13.02 -11.83 6.22
N GLN A 167 13.11 -10.60 6.72
CA GLN A 167 14.18 -9.66 6.40
C GLN A 167 14.97 -9.25 7.66
N VAL A 168 16.27 -9.03 7.52
CA VAL A 168 17.06 -8.37 8.58
C VAL A 168 16.84 -6.88 8.48
N HIS A 169 16.29 -6.27 9.55
CA HIS A 169 15.91 -4.87 9.58
C HIS A 169 17.13 -3.98 9.87
N ASN A 170 17.37 -3.02 8.97
CA ASN A 170 18.45 -2.03 9.09
C ASN A 170 19.83 -2.66 9.32
N LEU A 171 20.07 -3.84 8.76
CA LEU A 171 21.33 -4.61 8.87
C LEU A 171 21.74 -4.96 10.32
N LEU A 172 20.83 -4.82 11.30
CA LEU A 172 21.16 -5.10 12.71
C LEU A 172 21.51 -6.58 12.88
N ASP A 173 22.75 -6.85 13.29
CA ASP A 173 23.30 -8.19 13.52
C ASP A 173 23.02 -9.18 12.35
N TRP A 174 23.17 -8.67 11.12
CA TRP A 174 22.76 -9.38 9.91
C TRP A 174 23.46 -10.74 9.73
N ARG A 175 24.71 -10.87 10.16
CA ARG A 175 25.46 -12.14 10.04
C ARG A 175 24.81 -13.25 10.84
N THR A 176 24.46 -12.96 12.09
CA THR A 176 23.78 -13.88 12.99
C THR A 176 22.41 -14.28 12.44
N HIS A 177 21.63 -13.28 12.01
CA HIS A 177 20.25 -13.52 11.56
C HIS A 177 20.18 -14.19 10.21
N LEU A 178 21.00 -13.82 9.23
CA LEU A 178 21.03 -14.51 7.93
C LEU A 178 21.41 -15.98 8.05
N ALA A 179 22.34 -16.33 8.96
CA ALA A 179 22.67 -17.74 9.23
C ALA A 179 21.45 -18.53 9.73
N THR A 180 20.67 -17.94 10.68
CA THR A 180 19.42 -18.55 11.16
C THR A 180 18.37 -18.66 10.06
N LEU A 181 18.18 -17.59 9.28
CA LEU A 181 17.17 -17.52 8.22
C LEU A 181 17.42 -18.50 7.09
N ARG A 182 18.68 -18.79 6.74
CA ARG A 182 19.02 -19.84 5.78
C ARG A 182 18.54 -21.20 6.27
N GLY A 183 18.82 -21.55 7.52
CA GLY A 183 18.32 -22.79 8.11
C GLY A 183 16.78 -22.88 8.12
N TRP A 184 16.09 -21.76 8.38
CA TRP A 184 14.64 -21.71 8.33
C TRP A 184 14.08 -21.79 6.89
N LYS A 185 14.82 -21.27 5.91
CA LYS A 185 14.48 -21.42 4.50
C LYS A 185 14.61 -22.88 4.05
N ASP A 186 15.69 -23.54 4.43
CA ASP A 186 15.92 -24.96 4.13
C ASP A 186 14.86 -25.87 4.78
N GLN A 187 14.35 -25.49 5.96
CA GLN A 187 13.23 -26.16 6.64
C GLN A 187 11.84 -25.81 6.06
N GLY A 188 11.77 -24.91 5.09
CA GLY A 188 10.50 -24.44 4.51
C GLY A 188 9.64 -23.55 5.42
N ARG A 189 10.19 -23.08 6.55
CA ARG A 189 9.50 -22.16 7.47
C ARG A 189 9.40 -20.75 6.90
N VAL A 190 10.42 -20.33 6.15
CA VAL A 190 10.49 -19.06 5.44
C VAL A 190 10.73 -19.37 3.97
N ARG A 191 10.02 -18.70 3.07
CA ARG A 191 10.17 -18.91 1.62
C ARG A 191 11.33 -18.09 1.05
N TYR A 192 11.42 -16.84 1.45
CA TYR A 192 12.39 -15.88 0.96
C TYR A 192 13.08 -15.17 2.12
N ILE A 193 14.35 -14.84 1.94
CA ILE A 193 15.15 -14.10 2.91
C ILE A 193 15.67 -12.80 2.28
N GLY A 194 15.81 -11.75 3.09
CA GLY A 194 16.26 -10.47 2.60
C GLY A 194 16.88 -9.59 3.67
N ILE A 195 17.30 -8.42 3.25
CA ILE A 195 17.78 -7.33 4.10
C ILE A 195 17.01 -6.06 3.78
N THR A 196 16.95 -5.13 4.72
CA THR A 196 16.30 -3.84 4.49
C THR A 196 17.08 -2.68 5.12
N HIS A 197 16.99 -1.53 4.48
CA HIS A 197 17.37 -0.23 5.05
C HIS A 197 16.44 0.86 4.49
N TYR A 198 16.46 2.05 5.11
CA TYR A 198 15.57 3.16 4.75
C TYR A 198 16.29 4.50 4.53
N THR A 199 17.64 4.52 4.60
CA THR A 199 18.42 5.75 4.38
C THR A 199 19.56 5.54 3.42
N ALA A 200 19.85 6.55 2.60
CA ALA A 200 20.95 6.52 1.65
C ALA A 200 22.34 6.47 2.34
N SER A 201 22.45 6.95 3.59
CA SER A 201 23.71 6.89 4.36
C SER A 201 24.21 5.47 4.64
N ALA A 202 23.30 4.48 4.61
CA ALA A 202 23.65 3.05 4.82
C ALA A 202 23.94 2.30 3.51
N TYR A 203 23.88 2.94 2.35
CA TYR A 203 23.98 2.25 1.07
C TYR A 203 25.32 1.53 0.85
N ALA A 204 26.41 2.06 1.38
CA ALA A 204 27.70 1.37 1.31
C ALA A 204 27.69 0.02 2.05
N ASP A 205 27.07 -0.02 3.23
CA ASP A 205 26.92 -1.24 4.02
C ASP A 205 25.95 -2.22 3.37
N VAL A 206 24.81 -1.70 2.87
CA VAL A 206 23.82 -2.51 2.11
C VAL A 206 24.48 -3.14 0.89
N GLU A 207 25.29 -2.38 0.13
CA GLU A 207 26.03 -2.88 -1.02
C GLU A 207 27.03 -3.97 -0.63
N ALA A 208 27.77 -3.77 0.45
CA ALA A 208 28.74 -4.75 0.94
C ALA A 208 28.05 -6.09 1.26
N VAL A 209 26.89 -6.04 1.97
CA VAL A 209 26.11 -7.25 2.25
C VAL A 209 25.54 -7.88 0.98
N LEU A 210 24.99 -7.07 0.08
CA LEU A 210 24.39 -7.54 -1.17
C LEU A 210 25.43 -8.23 -2.08
N ARG A 211 26.70 -7.80 -2.04
CA ARG A 211 27.82 -8.45 -2.74
C ARG A 211 28.27 -9.75 -2.09
N ALA A 212 28.29 -9.77 -0.77
CA ALA A 212 28.81 -10.92 0.00
C ALA A 212 27.81 -12.07 0.13
N GLU A 213 26.49 -11.78 0.16
CA GLU A 213 25.47 -12.72 0.57
C GLU A 213 24.50 -13.09 -0.57
N LYS A 214 24.02 -14.33 -0.55
CA LYS A 214 22.94 -14.76 -1.43
C LYS A 214 21.60 -14.42 -0.77
N LEU A 215 20.87 -13.49 -1.37
CA LEU A 215 19.59 -12.98 -0.90
C LEU A 215 18.52 -13.14 -1.98
N ASP A 216 17.25 -13.22 -1.56
CA ASP A 216 16.11 -13.19 -2.47
C ASP A 216 15.57 -11.77 -2.63
N PHE A 217 15.61 -10.98 -1.55
CA PHE A 217 15.04 -9.63 -1.53
C PHE A 217 15.98 -8.59 -0.92
N LEU A 218 15.90 -7.40 -1.46
CA LEU A 218 16.41 -6.16 -0.89
C LEU A 218 15.25 -5.18 -0.73
N GLN A 219 15.05 -4.62 0.47
CA GLN A 219 14.09 -3.53 0.68
C GLN A 219 14.82 -2.23 0.99
N ILE A 220 14.63 -1.20 0.17
CA ILE A 220 15.29 0.11 0.29
C ILE A 220 14.36 1.27 -0.01
N ASN A 221 14.74 2.46 0.47
CA ASN A 221 14.07 3.69 0.07
C ASN A 221 14.42 4.07 -1.37
N TYR A 222 13.40 4.46 -2.10
CA TYR A 222 13.52 5.04 -3.43
C TYR A 222 12.27 5.85 -3.75
N SER A 223 12.46 7.09 -4.20
CA SER A 223 11.39 8.02 -4.52
C SER A 223 11.87 9.09 -5.50
N ALA A 224 10.98 9.93 -6.00
CA ALA A 224 11.35 11.00 -6.94
C ALA A 224 12.33 12.03 -6.35
N ASP A 225 12.37 12.19 -5.01
CA ASP A 225 13.28 13.09 -4.28
C ASP A 225 14.43 12.36 -3.55
N ALA A 226 14.54 11.02 -3.68
CA ALA A 226 15.63 10.21 -3.12
C ALA A 226 16.02 9.12 -4.12
N ARG A 227 16.90 9.47 -5.06
CA ARG A 227 17.21 8.65 -6.25
C ARG A 227 18.58 7.97 -6.19
N GLU A 228 19.29 8.06 -5.07
CA GLU A 228 20.66 7.55 -4.94
C GLU A 228 20.75 6.04 -5.19
N ALA A 229 19.65 5.28 -4.94
CA ALA A 229 19.58 3.86 -5.22
C ALA A 229 19.79 3.50 -6.71
N GLU A 230 19.43 4.41 -7.63
CA GLU A 230 19.62 4.23 -9.08
C GLU A 230 21.09 4.07 -9.47
N GLN A 231 22.01 4.68 -8.72
CA GLN A 231 23.42 4.73 -9.08
C GLN A 231 24.13 3.38 -8.86
N ARG A 232 23.76 2.64 -7.81
CA ARG A 232 24.49 1.42 -7.42
C ARG A 232 23.61 0.26 -6.97
N LEU A 233 22.64 0.48 -6.06
CA LEU A 233 21.92 -0.61 -5.42
C LEU A 233 20.90 -1.29 -6.35
N LEU A 234 20.15 -0.54 -7.13
CA LEU A 234 19.19 -1.11 -8.09
C LEU A 234 19.89 -1.89 -9.20
N PRO A 235 20.97 -1.37 -9.85
CA PRO A 235 21.76 -2.15 -10.79
C PRO A 235 22.37 -3.41 -10.19
N LEU A 236 22.97 -3.31 -9.00
CA LEU A 236 23.58 -4.44 -8.31
C LEU A 236 22.55 -5.52 -7.93
N ALA A 237 21.36 -5.12 -7.45
CA ALA A 237 20.30 -6.07 -7.15
C ALA A 237 19.86 -6.84 -8.40
N ALA A 238 19.73 -6.16 -9.55
CA ALA A 238 19.43 -6.80 -10.83
C ALA A 238 20.53 -7.77 -11.29
N GLU A 239 21.81 -7.36 -11.19
CA GLU A 239 22.97 -8.22 -11.48
C GLU A 239 23.00 -9.49 -10.61
N ARG A 240 22.65 -9.32 -9.32
CA ARG A 240 22.64 -10.41 -8.33
C ARG A 240 21.37 -11.28 -8.38
N GLY A 241 20.39 -10.95 -9.21
CA GLY A 241 19.11 -11.63 -9.27
C GLY A 241 18.29 -11.50 -7.98
N VAL A 242 18.32 -10.32 -7.36
CA VAL A 242 17.63 -9.99 -6.10
C VAL A 242 16.42 -9.11 -6.40
N ALA A 243 15.24 -9.51 -5.91
CA ALA A 243 14.04 -8.71 -6.01
C ALA A 243 14.12 -7.44 -5.12
N VAL A 244 13.64 -6.31 -5.61
CA VAL A 244 13.66 -5.06 -4.84
C VAL A 244 12.26 -4.63 -4.44
N ILE A 245 12.06 -4.49 -3.13
CA ILE A 245 10.89 -3.83 -2.54
C ILE A 245 11.26 -2.39 -2.21
N VAL A 246 10.45 -1.43 -2.67
CA VAL A 246 10.67 -0.02 -2.37
C VAL A 246 9.80 0.40 -1.20
N ASN A 247 10.46 0.76 -0.10
CA ASN A 247 9.83 1.48 0.99
C ASN A 247 9.91 3.00 0.77
N MET A 248 9.11 3.79 1.52
CA MET A 248 9.07 5.25 1.42
C MET A 248 8.92 5.82 -0.02
N PRO A 249 8.05 5.26 -0.89
CA PRO A 249 7.94 5.71 -2.27
C PRO A 249 7.46 7.17 -2.41
N PHE A 250 6.97 7.76 -1.32
CA PHE A 250 6.52 9.14 -1.21
C PHE A 250 7.48 10.05 -0.41
N GLY A 251 8.77 9.67 -0.26
CA GLY A 251 9.73 10.42 0.55
C GLY A 251 9.25 10.58 2.00
N GLY A 252 8.77 9.49 2.65
CA GLY A 252 8.17 9.56 3.99
C GLY A 252 6.90 10.42 4.06
N GLY A 253 6.19 10.60 2.95
CA GLY A 253 5.01 11.44 2.82
C GLY A 253 5.33 12.93 2.53
N GLY A 254 6.60 13.30 2.47
CA GLY A 254 7.04 14.67 2.15
C GLY A 254 6.60 15.13 0.77
N LEU A 255 6.78 14.27 -0.23
CA LEU A 255 6.35 14.53 -1.61
C LEU A 255 4.84 14.81 -1.71
N LEU A 256 4.02 13.96 -1.13
CA LEU A 256 2.55 14.15 -1.17
C LEU A 256 2.12 15.46 -0.48
N ARG A 257 2.78 15.85 0.62
CA ARG A 257 2.48 17.13 1.28
C ARG A 257 2.85 18.33 0.39
N ARG A 258 4.00 18.29 -0.29
CA ARG A 258 4.43 19.37 -1.21
C ARG A 258 3.57 19.47 -2.47
N LEU A 259 3.00 18.37 -2.92
CA LEU A 259 2.23 18.28 -4.16
C LEU A 259 0.72 18.41 -3.95
N ARG A 260 0.23 18.46 -2.70
CA ARG A 260 -1.20 18.45 -2.35
C ARG A 260 -2.03 19.45 -3.14
N ASP A 261 -1.55 20.69 -3.22
CA ASP A 261 -2.27 21.79 -3.81
C ASP A 261 -1.81 22.13 -5.24
N LYS A 262 -0.87 21.32 -5.78
CA LYS A 262 -0.41 21.47 -7.15
C LYS A 262 -1.35 20.73 -8.11
N PRO A 263 -1.76 21.35 -9.22
CA PRO A 263 -2.56 20.66 -10.24
C PRO A 263 -1.77 19.48 -10.80
N LEU A 264 -2.49 18.42 -11.16
CA LEU A 264 -1.87 17.29 -11.84
C LEU A 264 -1.41 17.75 -13.25
N PRO A 265 -0.17 17.45 -13.64
CA PRO A 265 0.32 17.88 -14.96
C PRO A 265 -0.41 17.14 -16.09
N ALA A 266 -0.57 17.78 -17.24
CA ALA A 266 -1.31 17.21 -18.38
C ALA A 266 -0.77 15.85 -18.83
N TRP A 267 0.55 15.65 -18.79
CA TRP A 267 1.20 14.40 -19.16
C TRP A 267 0.86 13.22 -18.21
N ALA A 268 0.34 13.47 -17.02
CA ALA A 268 -0.07 12.40 -16.11
C ALA A 268 -1.16 11.50 -16.73
N GLY A 269 -2.02 12.08 -17.59
CA GLY A 269 -3.02 11.34 -18.36
C GLY A 269 -2.43 10.35 -19.37
N GLU A 270 -1.24 10.61 -19.91
CA GLU A 270 -0.56 9.73 -20.88
C GLU A 270 -0.17 8.39 -20.26
N ILE A 271 0.10 8.38 -18.95
CA ILE A 271 0.38 7.17 -18.17
C ILE A 271 -0.82 6.73 -17.33
N GLY A 272 -2.02 7.27 -17.58
CA GLY A 272 -3.28 6.91 -16.94
C GLY A 272 -3.35 7.28 -15.44
N CYS A 273 -2.62 8.31 -14.99
CA CYS A 273 -2.66 8.79 -13.61
C CYS A 273 -3.75 9.83 -13.39
N THR A 274 -4.49 9.71 -12.29
CA THR A 274 -5.53 10.62 -11.84
C THR A 274 -5.20 11.28 -10.50
N SER A 275 -4.04 10.94 -9.91
CA SER A 275 -3.55 11.52 -8.65
C SER A 275 -2.03 11.62 -8.63
N TRP A 276 -1.50 12.49 -7.76
CA TRP A 276 -0.08 12.58 -7.50
C TRP A 276 0.50 11.30 -6.89
N ALA A 277 -0.27 10.57 -6.08
CA ALA A 277 0.18 9.30 -5.53
C ALA A 277 0.45 8.29 -6.65
N GLN A 278 -0.44 8.20 -7.66
CA GLN A 278 -0.22 7.34 -8.82
C GLN A 278 0.99 7.76 -9.64
N VAL A 279 1.19 9.06 -9.88
CA VAL A 279 2.38 9.58 -10.59
C VAL A 279 3.67 9.17 -9.87
N LEU A 280 3.74 9.38 -8.56
CA LEU A 280 4.92 9.05 -7.75
C LEU A 280 5.20 7.53 -7.72
N LEU A 281 4.17 6.71 -7.61
CA LEU A 281 4.31 5.25 -7.65
C LEU A 281 4.73 4.76 -9.03
N LYS A 282 4.16 5.31 -10.11
CA LYS A 282 4.58 4.95 -11.47
C LYS A 282 6.02 5.39 -11.77
N PHE A 283 6.48 6.52 -11.24
CA PHE A 283 7.89 6.89 -11.28
C PHE A 283 8.78 5.79 -10.67
N VAL A 284 8.44 5.35 -9.47
CA VAL A 284 9.19 4.27 -8.78
C VAL A 284 9.14 2.97 -9.58
N LEU A 285 7.96 2.58 -10.06
CA LEU A 285 7.75 1.35 -10.81
C LEU A 285 8.33 1.40 -12.24
N ALA A 286 8.59 2.57 -12.80
CA ALA A 286 9.24 2.70 -14.10
C ALA A 286 10.69 2.19 -14.10
N HIS A 287 11.36 2.17 -12.93
CA HIS A 287 12.70 1.61 -12.85
C HIS A 287 12.67 0.07 -12.96
N PRO A 288 13.39 -0.53 -13.93
CA PRO A 288 13.31 -1.97 -14.19
C PRO A 288 13.83 -2.84 -13.02
N GLY A 289 14.73 -2.30 -12.20
CA GLY A 289 15.26 -2.99 -11.02
C GLY A 289 14.30 -3.04 -9.82
N VAL A 290 13.15 -2.33 -9.86
CA VAL A 290 12.15 -2.36 -8.78
C VAL A 290 11.17 -3.50 -9.03
N THR A 291 10.91 -4.36 -8.04
CA THR A 291 9.93 -5.45 -8.14
C THR A 291 8.56 -5.02 -7.61
N CYS A 292 8.52 -4.38 -6.45
CA CYS A 292 7.27 -3.97 -5.80
C CYS A 292 7.49 -2.68 -4.99
N ALA A 293 6.48 -1.81 -4.92
CA ALA A 293 6.45 -0.68 -4.00
C ALA A 293 5.41 -0.91 -2.90
N ILE A 294 5.72 -0.50 -1.66
CA ILE A 294 4.87 -0.72 -0.47
C ILE A 294 4.44 0.60 0.18
N PRO A 295 3.61 1.41 -0.48
CA PRO A 295 3.04 2.58 0.16
C PRO A 295 2.24 2.19 1.40
N GLY A 296 2.45 2.91 2.53
CA GLY A 296 1.68 2.72 3.76
C GLY A 296 0.46 3.61 3.82
N THR A 297 -0.69 3.05 4.26
CA THR A 297 -1.91 3.82 4.51
C THR A 297 -2.84 3.08 5.48
N GLY A 298 -3.65 3.83 6.23
CA GLY A 298 -4.76 3.32 7.05
C GLY A 298 -6.15 3.62 6.45
N ARG A 299 -6.24 3.96 5.15
CA ARG A 299 -7.48 4.35 4.48
C ARG A 299 -7.68 3.57 3.19
N ALA A 300 -8.89 3.01 3.01
CA ALA A 300 -9.25 2.19 1.85
C ALA A 300 -9.14 2.98 0.53
N GLU A 301 -9.62 4.22 0.52
CA GLU A 301 -9.57 5.10 -0.65
C GLU A 301 -8.12 5.40 -1.09
N HIS A 302 -7.20 5.59 -0.15
CA HIS A 302 -5.80 5.78 -0.48
C HIS A 302 -5.14 4.49 -0.99
N MET A 303 -5.54 3.32 -0.45
CA MET A 303 -5.03 2.05 -0.95
C MET A 303 -5.56 1.75 -2.36
N ALA A 304 -6.82 2.02 -2.63
CA ALA A 304 -7.39 1.88 -3.97
C ALA A 304 -6.67 2.78 -4.99
N ASP A 305 -6.38 4.03 -4.61
CA ASP A 305 -5.64 4.99 -5.43
C ASP A 305 -4.18 4.53 -5.67
N ASN A 306 -3.48 4.09 -4.61
CA ASN A 306 -2.13 3.54 -4.72
C ASN A 306 -2.10 2.29 -5.60
N ALA A 307 -3.04 1.37 -5.43
CA ALA A 307 -3.11 0.12 -6.16
C ALA A 307 -3.38 0.34 -7.66
N ALA A 308 -4.15 1.37 -8.01
CA ALA A 308 -4.40 1.75 -9.40
C ALA A 308 -3.12 2.13 -10.16
N ALA A 309 -2.08 2.63 -9.47
CA ALA A 309 -0.78 2.90 -10.08
C ALA A 309 -0.09 1.62 -10.59
N GLY A 310 -0.44 0.46 -10.04
CA GLY A 310 0.09 -0.84 -10.46
C GLY A 310 -0.44 -1.33 -11.80
N ALA A 311 -1.40 -0.66 -12.41
CA ALA A 311 -2.01 -1.07 -13.67
C ALA A 311 -1.53 -0.22 -14.87
N GLY A 312 -1.54 -0.82 -16.06
CA GLY A 312 -1.18 -0.13 -17.31
C GLY A 312 0.30 0.21 -17.42
N THR A 313 0.62 1.22 -18.24
CA THR A 313 2.01 1.66 -18.45
C THR A 313 2.53 2.51 -17.27
N CYS A 314 3.80 2.36 -16.94
CA CYS A 314 4.49 3.23 -15.98
C CYS A 314 5.26 4.38 -16.65
N GLY A 315 5.21 4.50 -17.99
CA GLY A 315 6.13 5.35 -18.73
C GLY A 315 7.53 4.72 -18.85
N ASP A 316 8.25 5.05 -19.89
CA ASP A 316 9.63 4.57 -20.09
C ASP A 316 10.68 5.56 -19.54
N ALA A 317 11.95 5.20 -19.69
CA ALA A 317 13.06 6.06 -19.25
C ALA A 317 13.11 7.42 -19.96
N ALA A 318 12.66 7.50 -21.23
CA ALA A 318 12.61 8.75 -21.97
C ALA A 318 11.53 9.68 -21.42
N PHE A 319 10.35 9.14 -21.17
CA PHE A 319 9.25 9.84 -20.51
C PHE A 319 9.68 10.44 -19.16
N TRP A 320 10.31 9.67 -18.31
CA TRP A 320 10.70 10.14 -16.98
C TRP A 320 11.90 11.11 -17.01
N ARG A 321 12.82 10.99 -17.98
CA ARG A 321 13.86 12.02 -18.18
C ARG A 321 13.27 13.39 -18.47
N GLN A 322 12.17 13.44 -19.23
CA GLN A 322 11.48 14.69 -19.57
C GLN A 322 10.71 15.28 -18.40
N HIS A 323 10.08 14.44 -17.55
CA HIS A 323 9.05 14.87 -16.60
C HIS A 323 9.46 14.82 -15.12
N ALA A 324 10.43 14.00 -14.73
CA ALA A 324 10.77 13.77 -13.32
C ALA A 324 11.32 15.01 -12.60
N ALA A 325 12.03 15.90 -13.30
CA ALA A 325 12.61 17.11 -12.68
C ALA A 325 11.55 18.04 -12.08
N GLY A 326 10.35 18.11 -12.69
CA GLY A 326 9.23 18.92 -12.20
C GLY A 326 8.48 18.32 -10.99
N ILE A 327 8.78 17.10 -10.61
CA ILE A 327 8.12 16.44 -9.45
C ILE A 327 8.86 16.74 -8.15
N ALA A 328 10.19 16.80 -8.19
CA ALA A 328 11.04 16.96 -7.00
C ALA A 328 11.20 18.44 -6.59
N SER A 329 10.91 19.37 -7.47
CA SER A 329 10.88 20.84 -7.23
C SER A 329 9.52 21.21 -6.58
#